data_2f58f3d2470fec9d7aea5ec987fe10fe
#
_entry.id   2f58f3d2470fec9d7aea5ec987fe10fe
#
_cell.length_a   1.000
_cell.length_b   1.000
_cell.length_c   1.000
_cell.angle_alpha   90.00
_cell.angle_beta   90.00
_cell.angle_gamma   90.00
#
_symmetry.space_group_name_H-M   'P 1'
#
loop_
_entity.id
_entity.type
_entity.pdbx_description
1 polymer ?
#
loop_
_entity_poly.entity_id
_entity_poly.type
_entity_poly.pdbx_seq_one_letter_code
_entity_poly.pdbx_strand_id
1 'polypeptide(L)'
;MRWQFRDLTFWQLRFRTNTPITSGGGNDSLEASHISDLFLRQFDHFDLRDSEVSFLTPSGQRAELAIPQLTWLNDPRRHRAEGLVSLSSLTGQHGVMQVRMDLRDDEGLLSNGRVWLQADDIDLKPWLGKWMQDNIALETAQFSLEGWMTIDKGDVTGGDVWLKQGGASWLGEKETHTLSVDNLTAHITRENPGWQFSIPDTRITMDGKPWPSGALTLAWIPEQDVGGKDNKRSDELRIRASNLELAGLEGVRPLVAKLSPALGDVWRSTQPSGKINTLALDIPLQAADKTRFQASWSDLAWKQWKLLPGADTFPGRFPAA
;
A
#
# COMPACT_ATOMS: atom_id res chain seq x y z
N MET A 1 -30.27 27.00 -21.89
CA MET A 1 -30.90 27.12 -20.56
C MET A 1 -30.31 26.00 -19.72
N ARG A 2 -29.51 26.34 -18.68
CA ARG A 2 -28.85 25.33 -17.82
C ARG A 2 -29.66 25.25 -16.54
N TRP A 3 -30.20 24.07 -16.22
CA TRP A 3 -30.87 23.83 -14.94
C TRP A 3 -29.78 23.65 -13.88
N GLN A 4 -29.85 24.43 -12.81
CA GLN A 4 -29.04 24.22 -11.59
C GLN A 4 -30.00 23.81 -10.48
N PHE A 5 -29.69 22.67 -9.88
CA PHE A 5 -30.41 22.17 -8.74
C PHE A 5 -29.60 22.48 -7.47
N ARG A 6 -30.28 22.99 -6.44
CA ARG A 6 -29.70 23.24 -5.13
C ARG A 6 -30.34 22.31 -4.13
N ASP A 7 -29.53 21.84 -3.17
CA ASP A 7 -29.97 21.06 -2.01
C ASP A 7 -30.78 19.79 -2.37
N LEU A 8 -30.17 18.90 -3.12
CA LEU A 8 -30.75 17.62 -3.45
C LEU A 8 -30.31 16.54 -2.47
N THR A 9 -31.25 15.71 -2.03
CA THR A 9 -30.93 14.52 -1.25
C THR A 9 -31.33 13.27 -2.00
N PHE A 10 -30.37 12.39 -2.22
CA PHE A 10 -30.58 11.09 -2.84
C PHE A 10 -30.59 10.02 -1.75
N TRP A 11 -31.64 9.23 -1.72
CA TRP A 11 -31.83 8.13 -0.80
C TRP A 11 -31.68 6.80 -1.50
N GLN A 12 -30.96 5.86 -0.89
CA GLN A 12 -30.83 4.50 -1.37
C GLN A 12 -30.33 4.39 -2.82
N LEU A 13 -29.44 5.28 -3.23
CA LEU A 13 -28.83 5.25 -4.54
C LEU A 13 -27.84 4.09 -4.61
N ARG A 14 -27.91 3.27 -5.66
CA ARG A 14 -27.05 2.11 -5.84
C ARG A 14 -26.24 2.26 -7.11
N PHE A 15 -24.92 2.32 -6.95
CA PHE A 15 -23.97 2.32 -8.05
C PHE A 15 -23.25 0.97 -8.12
N ARG A 16 -23.06 0.46 -9.33
CA ARG A 16 -22.28 -0.74 -9.55
C ARG A 16 -21.27 -0.50 -10.66
N THR A 17 -19.99 -0.69 -10.37
CA THR A 17 -18.94 -0.73 -11.37
C THR A 17 -18.38 -2.15 -11.49
N ASN A 18 -18.05 -2.56 -12.71
CA ASN A 18 -17.41 -3.85 -13.00
C ASN A 18 -15.92 -3.69 -13.28
N THR A 19 -15.40 -2.46 -13.20
CA THR A 19 -13.98 -2.17 -13.33
C THR A 19 -13.33 -2.14 -11.96
N PRO A 20 -12.11 -2.72 -11.81
CA PRO A 20 -11.32 -2.54 -10.59
C PRO A 20 -11.01 -1.06 -10.39
N ILE A 21 -11.02 -0.61 -9.14
CA ILE A 21 -10.45 0.70 -8.79
C ILE A 21 -8.93 0.57 -8.93
N THR A 22 -8.44 0.74 -10.14
CA THR A 22 -7.03 0.87 -10.43
C THR A 22 -6.78 2.30 -10.87
N SER A 23 -5.74 2.91 -10.37
CA SER A 23 -5.29 4.22 -10.79
C SER A 23 -5.05 4.25 -12.31
N GLY A 24 -5.79 5.10 -12.99
CA GLY A 24 -5.45 5.56 -14.34
C GLY A 24 -6.20 4.93 -15.50
N GLY A 25 -7.05 5.75 -16.12
CA GLY A 25 -7.26 5.81 -17.55
C GLY A 25 -7.74 4.54 -18.25
N GLY A 26 -9.01 4.24 -18.10
CA GLY A 26 -9.72 3.39 -19.05
C GLY A 26 -10.88 4.18 -19.65
N ASN A 27 -10.99 4.15 -20.97
CA ASN A 27 -12.13 4.66 -21.74
C ASN A 27 -13.41 3.88 -21.37
N ASP A 28 -13.88 3.99 -20.15
CA ASP A 28 -15.12 3.38 -19.73
C ASP A 28 -16.28 4.36 -19.85
N SER A 29 -16.90 4.18 -21.00
CA SER A 29 -18.27 4.44 -21.38
C SER A 29 -18.84 5.86 -21.18
N LEU A 30 -19.41 6.34 -22.25
CA LEU A 30 -20.28 7.51 -22.35
C LEU A 30 -21.27 7.64 -21.16
N GLU A 31 -21.74 6.55 -20.60
CA GLU A 31 -22.65 6.55 -19.44
C GLU A 31 -22.01 7.04 -18.16
N ALA A 32 -20.79 6.60 -17.84
CA ALA A 32 -20.08 7.08 -16.64
C ALA A 32 -19.72 8.57 -16.74
N SER A 33 -19.40 9.08 -17.93
CA SER A 33 -19.13 10.50 -18.15
C SER A 33 -20.37 11.37 -17.98
N HIS A 34 -21.54 10.92 -18.43
CA HIS A 34 -22.80 11.66 -18.26
C HIS A 34 -23.25 11.73 -16.81
N ILE A 35 -23.09 10.65 -16.05
CA ILE A 35 -23.40 10.63 -14.62
C ILE A 35 -22.45 11.56 -13.85
N SER A 36 -21.16 11.51 -14.16
CA SER A 36 -20.16 12.39 -13.55
C SER A 36 -20.45 13.85 -13.83
N ASP A 37 -20.78 14.20 -15.09
CA ASP A 37 -21.14 15.56 -15.47
C ASP A 37 -22.42 16.04 -14.74
N LEU A 38 -23.40 15.17 -14.57
CA LEU A 38 -24.62 15.48 -13.84
C LEU A 38 -24.31 15.83 -12.36
N PHE A 39 -23.60 14.95 -11.67
CA PHE A 39 -23.33 15.11 -10.25
C PHE A 39 -22.32 16.23 -9.96
N LEU A 40 -21.30 16.40 -10.79
CA LEU A 40 -20.21 17.32 -10.52
C LEU A 40 -20.40 18.71 -11.14
N ARG A 41 -21.27 18.87 -12.13
CA ARG A 41 -21.44 20.15 -12.83
C ARG A 41 -22.83 20.74 -12.81
N GLN A 42 -23.85 19.93 -12.50
CA GLN A 42 -25.24 20.40 -12.53
C GLN A 42 -25.87 20.55 -11.15
N PHE A 43 -25.31 19.88 -10.14
CA PHE A 43 -25.74 20.02 -8.76
C PHE A 43 -24.73 20.88 -7.99
N ASP A 44 -25.17 21.98 -7.39
CA ASP A 44 -24.32 22.82 -6.54
C ASP A 44 -24.07 22.14 -5.18
N HIS A 45 -25.10 21.48 -4.65
CA HIS A 45 -25.05 20.74 -3.39
C HIS A 45 -25.94 19.52 -3.47
N PHE A 46 -25.44 18.38 -3.01
CA PHE A 46 -26.26 17.18 -2.82
C PHE A 46 -25.79 16.34 -1.63
N ASP A 47 -26.72 15.63 -1.03
CA ASP A 47 -26.47 14.62 -0.01
C ASP A 47 -26.77 13.24 -0.56
N LEU A 48 -25.92 12.29 -0.25
CA LEU A 48 -26.19 10.86 -0.38
C LEU A 48 -26.55 10.31 1.02
N ARG A 49 -27.65 9.58 1.11
CA ARG A 49 -28.12 8.95 2.33
C ARG A 49 -28.43 7.49 2.06
N ASP A 50 -28.00 6.61 2.96
CA ASP A 50 -28.26 5.18 2.90
C ASP A 50 -27.98 4.58 1.49
N SER A 51 -26.96 5.11 0.84
CA SER A 51 -26.59 4.76 -0.54
C SER A 51 -25.47 3.73 -0.55
N GLU A 52 -25.23 3.12 -1.71
CA GLU A 52 -24.29 2.01 -1.85
C GLU A 52 -23.51 2.10 -3.17
N VAL A 53 -22.21 1.84 -3.11
CA VAL A 53 -21.34 1.68 -4.28
C VAL A 53 -20.71 0.30 -4.25
N SER A 54 -20.94 -0.48 -5.29
CA SER A 54 -20.32 -1.81 -5.47
C SER A 54 -19.25 -1.75 -6.54
N PHE A 55 -18.04 -2.22 -6.21
CA PHE A 55 -16.87 -2.19 -7.08
C PHE A 55 -16.00 -3.44 -6.92
N LEU A 56 -15.01 -3.59 -7.78
CA LEU A 56 -13.99 -4.63 -7.64
C LEU A 56 -12.75 -4.10 -6.92
N THR A 57 -12.28 -4.84 -5.92
CA THR A 57 -11.01 -4.56 -5.26
C THR A 57 -9.83 -4.93 -6.16
N PRO A 58 -8.60 -4.48 -5.88
CA PRO A 58 -7.40 -4.91 -6.59
C PRO A 58 -7.19 -6.44 -6.58
N SER A 59 -7.71 -7.14 -5.56
CA SER A 59 -7.69 -8.61 -5.51
C SER A 59 -8.74 -9.29 -6.38
N GLY A 60 -9.63 -8.51 -7.03
CA GLY A 60 -10.73 -9.02 -7.85
C GLY A 60 -11.98 -9.44 -7.05
N GLN A 61 -12.00 -9.22 -5.75
CA GLN A 61 -13.20 -9.45 -4.93
C GLN A 61 -14.17 -8.28 -5.08
N ARG A 62 -15.47 -8.57 -5.03
CA ARG A 62 -16.48 -7.52 -5.03
C ARG A 62 -16.61 -6.93 -3.62
N ALA A 63 -16.42 -5.65 -3.53
CA ALA A 63 -16.65 -4.87 -2.31
C ALA A 63 -17.87 -3.98 -2.48
N GLU A 64 -18.56 -3.74 -1.39
CA GLU A 64 -19.69 -2.82 -1.30
C GLU A 64 -19.38 -1.75 -0.26
N LEU A 65 -19.40 -0.51 -0.70
CA LEU A 65 -19.24 0.66 0.14
C LEU A 65 -20.63 1.20 0.46
N ALA A 66 -21.08 1.00 1.67
CA ALA A 66 -22.27 1.67 2.16
C ALA A 66 -21.93 3.13 2.49
N ILE A 67 -22.80 4.04 2.11
CA ILE A 67 -22.70 5.48 2.34
C ILE A 67 -23.88 5.90 3.20
N PRO A 68 -23.76 5.78 4.54
CA PRO A 68 -24.79 6.25 5.44
C PRO A 68 -25.09 7.73 5.24
N GLN A 69 -24.03 8.52 5.05
CA GLN A 69 -24.12 9.95 4.81
C GLN A 69 -22.89 10.46 4.07
N LEU A 70 -23.11 11.18 2.98
CA LEU A 70 -22.08 11.93 2.26
C LEU A 70 -22.69 13.24 1.78
N THR A 71 -22.10 14.36 2.17
CA THR A 71 -22.44 15.68 1.68
C THR A 71 -21.45 16.11 0.62
N TRP A 72 -21.94 16.59 -0.51
CA TRP A 72 -21.16 17.01 -1.64
C TRP A 72 -21.48 18.46 -2.03
N LEU A 73 -20.43 19.27 -2.19
CA LEU A 73 -20.50 20.67 -2.55
C LEU A 73 -19.70 20.92 -3.82
N ASN A 74 -20.32 21.49 -4.84
CA ASN A 74 -19.70 21.86 -6.09
C ASN A 74 -19.67 23.36 -6.27
N ASP A 75 -18.49 23.89 -6.45
CA ASP A 75 -18.25 25.20 -7.05
C ASP A 75 -17.85 25.00 -8.52
N PRO A 76 -17.78 26.03 -9.38
CA PRO A 76 -17.49 25.85 -10.81
C PRO A 76 -16.21 25.08 -11.14
N ARG A 77 -15.22 25.06 -10.25
CA ARG A 77 -13.93 24.39 -10.40
C ARG A 77 -13.45 23.69 -9.13
N ARG A 78 -14.28 23.59 -8.12
CA ARG A 78 -13.89 22.98 -6.85
C ARG A 78 -14.99 22.10 -6.32
N HIS A 79 -14.61 20.91 -5.95
CA HIS A 79 -15.51 19.86 -5.48
C HIS A 79 -15.06 19.41 -4.09
N ARG A 80 -15.95 19.50 -3.13
CA ARG A 80 -15.70 19.09 -1.74
C ARG A 80 -16.70 18.05 -1.34
N ALA A 81 -16.23 17.03 -0.66
CA ALA A 81 -17.11 16.05 -0.06
C ALA A 81 -16.67 15.73 1.36
N GLU A 82 -17.64 15.46 2.22
CA GLU A 82 -17.41 14.99 3.58
C GLU A 82 -18.50 14.02 3.98
N GLY A 83 -18.13 12.90 4.58
CA GLY A 83 -19.12 11.92 5.00
C GLY A 83 -18.56 10.70 5.68
N LEU A 84 -19.50 9.80 5.98
CA LEU A 84 -19.24 8.49 6.54
C LEU A 84 -19.49 7.44 5.47
N VAL A 85 -18.55 6.51 5.37
CA VAL A 85 -18.66 5.34 4.50
C VAL A 85 -18.28 4.10 5.30
N SER A 86 -18.85 2.96 4.95
CA SER A 86 -18.48 1.68 5.56
C SER A 86 -18.40 0.60 4.50
N LEU A 87 -17.47 -0.32 4.67
CA LEU A 87 -17.35 -1.48 3.80
C LEU A 87 -18.25 -2.59 4.34
N SER A 88 -19.29 -2.96 3.63
CA SER A 88 -20.33 -3.84 4.15
C SER A 88 -20.34 -5.26 3.57
N SER A 89 -19.67 -5.50 2.47
CA SER A 89 -19.86 -6.76 1.71
C SER A 89 -18.85 -7.85 1.95
N LEU A 90 -17.76 -7.53 2.59
CA LEU A 90 -16.75 -8.53 2.87
C LEU A 90 -17.08 -9.16 4.20
N THR A 91 -17.31 -10.47 4.21
CA THR A 91 -17.68 -11.24 5.39
C THR A 91 -16.80 -10.89 6.59
N GLY A 92 -17.41 -10.31 7.61
CA GLY A 92 -16.74 -9.93 8.87
C GLY A 92 -16.20 -8.50 8.92
N GLN A 93 -16.46 -7.67 7.92
CA GLN A 93 -15.99 -6.28 7.93
C GLN A 93 -17.04 -5.36 8.58
N HIS A 94 -16.61 -4.61 9.60
CA HIS A 94 -17.46 -3.68 10.36
C HIS A 94 -16.85 -2.28 10.49
N GLY A 95 -15.80 -1.97 9.73
CA GLY A 95 -15.10 -0.70 9.83
C GLY A 95 -15.92 0.49 9.30
N VAL A 96 -15.96 1.57 10.06
CA VAL A 96 -16.51 2.87 9.62
C VAL A 96 -15.36 3.76 9.20
N MET A 97 -15.52 4.41 8.06
CA MET A 97 -14.55 5.34 7.51
C MET A 97 -15.16 6.73 7.42
N GLN A 98 -14.40 7.74 7.84
CA GLN A 98 -14.67 9.13 7.52
C GLN A 98 -13.85 9.52 6.28
N VAL A 99 -14.50 10.20 5.35
CA VAL A 99 -13.86 10.65 4.12
C VAL A 99 -14.07 12.16 3.99
N ARG A 100 -13.00 12.88 3.63
CA ARG A 100 -13.06 14.28 3.21
C ARG A 100 -12.28 14.44 1.93
N MET A 101 -12.83 15.22 1.03
CA MET A 101 -12.23 15.46 -0.28
C MET A 101 -12.31 16.94 -0.62
N ASP A 102 -11.24 17.48 -1.18
CA ASP A 102 -11.16 18.83 -1.73
C ASP A 102 -10.36 18.78 -3.03
N LEU A 103 -11.08 18.73 -4.13
CA LEU A 103 -10.51 18.57 -5.47
C LEU A 103 -10.90 19.74 -6.39
N ARG A 104 -10.11 19.99 -7.41
CA ARG A 104 -10.26 21.06 -8.39
C ARG A 104 -10.15 20.54 -9.80
N ASP A 105 -10.83 21.25 -10.70
CA ASP A 105 -10.80 21.04 -12.16
C ASP A 105 -9.80 21.99 -12.81
N ASP A 106 -8.51 21.77 -12.59
CA ASP A 106 -7.46 22.64 -13.19
C ASP A 106 -7.09 22.19 -14.60
N GLU A 107 -6.73 20.90 -14.78
CA GLU A 107 -6.36 20.32 -16.07
C GLU A 107 -7.33 19.20 -16.52
N GLY A 108 -8.35 18.93 -15.76
CA GLY A 108 -9.38 17.90 -15.98
C GLY A 108 -10.33 17.82 -14.79
N LEU A 109 -11.34 16.99 -14.90
CA LEU A 109 -12.31 16.78 -13.83
C LEU A 109 -11.63 16.14 -12.62
N LEU A 110 -11.78 16.75 -11.42
CA LEU A 110 -11.20 16.29 -10.15
C LEU A 110 -9.68 16.08 -10.22
N SER A 111 -8.99 16.88 -11.03
CA SER A 111 -7.58 16.61 -11.39
C SER A 111 -6.58 16.96 -10.31
N ASN A 112 -6.88 17.90 -9.39
CA ASN A 112 -5.91 18.37 -8.41
C ASN A 112 -6.54 18.53 -7.04
N GLY A 113 -5.84 18.14 -5.98
CA GLY A 113 -6.28 18.37 -4.62
C GLY A 113 -5.87 17.31 -3.63
N ARG A 114 -6.69 17.13 -2.60
CA ARG A 114 -6.41 16.21 -1.51
C ARG A 114 -7.64 15.41 -1.11
N VAL A 115 -7.40 14.17 -0.73
CA VAL A 115 -8.37 13.27 -0.11
C VAL A 115 -7.83 12.85 1.25
N TRP A 116 -8.66 12.97 2.26
CA TRP A 116 -8.39 12.50 3.61
C TRP A 116 -9.31 11.34 3.94
N LEU A 117 -8.76 10.35 4.62
CA LEU A 117 -9.45 9.17 5.07
C LEU A 117 -9.06 8.87 6.51
N GLN A 118 -10.05 8.58 7.36
CA GLN A 118 -9.84 7.95 8.65
C GLN A 118 -10.68 6.68 8.69
N ALA A 119 -10.09 5.58 9.11
CA ALA A 119 -10.76 4.30 9.23
C ALA A 119 -10.44 3.68 10.59
N ASP A 120 -11.45 3.18 11.28
CA ASP A 120 -11.29 2.46 12.52
C ASP A 120 -11.61 0.98 12.27
N ASP A 121 -10.69 0.11 12.68
CA ASP A 121 -10.79 -1.36 12.60
C ASP A 121 -11.13 -1.89 11.20
N ILE A 122 -10.44 -1.36 10.17
CA ILE A 122 -10.64 -1.81 8.79
C ILE A 122 -9.83 -3.05 8.47
N ASP A 123 -10.44 -4.02 7.81
CA ASP A 123 -9.72 -5.16 7.23
C ASP A 123 -9.06 -4.76 5.90
N LEU A 124 -7.74 -4.72 5.89
CA LEU A 124 -6.95 -4.41 4.70
C LEU A 124 -6.74 -5.62 3.78
N LYS A 125 -7.05 -6.84 4.22
CA LYS A 125 -6.82 -8.06 3.43
C LYS A 125 -7.45 -8.00 2.03
N PRO A 126 -8.69 -7.53 1.82
CA PRO A 126 -9.26 -7.41 0.49
C PRO A 126 -8.57 -6.40 -0.43
N TRP A 127 -7.89 -5.42 0.16
CA TRP A 127 -7.19 -4.36 -0.56
C TRP A 127 -5.78 -4.74 -0.98
N LEU A 128 -5.23 -5.79 -0.35
CA LEU A 128 -3.94 -6.32 -0.75
C LEU A 128 -4.08 -7.07 -2.07
N GLY A 129 -3.14 -6.87 -2.95
CA GLY A 129 -3.15 -7.51 -4.27
C GLY A 129 -3.23 -9.04 -4.16
N LYS A 130 -3.84 -9.67 -5.16
CA LYS A 130 -4.01 -11.13 -5.22
C LYS A 130 -2.70 -11.88 -4.97
N TRP A 131 -1.59 -11.34 -5.47
CA TRP A 131 -0.27 -11.92 -5.23
C TRP A 131 0.08 -12.02 -3.75
N MET A 132 -0.20 -10.97 -2.96
CA MET A 132 0.05 -11.01 -1.50
C MET A 132 -0.85 -12.04 -0.82
N GLN A 133 -2.12 -12.10 -1.18
CA GLN A 133 -3.06 -13.05 -0.59
C GLN A 133 -2.64 -14.51 -0.88
N ASP A 134 -2.27 -14.81 -2.12
CA ASP A 134 -1.88 -16.15 -2.54
C ASP A 134 -0.51 -16.58 -1.99
N ASN A 135 0.36 -15.61 -1.70
CA ASN A 135 1.74 -15.90 -1.33
C ASN A 135 2.04 -15.81 0.18
N ILE A 136 1.26 -15.05 0.95
CA ILE A 136 1.53 -14.83 2.37
C ILE A 136 0.64 -15.71 3.26
N ALA A 137 -0.38 -16.36 2.72
CA ALA A 137 -1.42 -17.05 3.52
C ALA A 137 -1.96 -16.17 4.66
N LEU A 138 -2.27 -14.90 4.33
CA LEU A 138 -2.71 -13.88 5.27
C LEU A 138 -4.06 -14.29 5.88
N GLU A 139 -4.11 -14.40 7.20
CA GLU A 139 -5.32 -14.76 7.95
C GLU A 139 -6.10 -13.50 8.33
N THR A 140 -5.42 -12.52 8.93
CA THR A 140 -6.02 -11.25 9.35
C THR A 140 -5.14 -10.06 8.96
N ALA A 141 -5.74 -8.88 8.76
CA ALA A 141 -5.03 -7.63 8.54
C ALA A 141 -5.93 -6.45 8.97
N GLN A 142 -6.12 -6.28 10.27
CA GLN A 142 -7.01 -5.26 10.83
C GLN A 142 -6.23 -4.07 11.36
N PHE A 143 -6.59 -2.86 10.91
CA PHE A 143 -5.89 -1.63 11.27
C PHE A 143 -6.86 -0.46 11.44
N SER A 144 -6.53 0.39 12.40
CA SER A 144 -7.08 1.75 12.48
C SER A 144 -6.07 2.71 11.90
N LEU A 145 -6.47 3.50 10.92
CA LEU A 145 -5.58 4.36 10.17
C LEU A 145 -6.19 5.73 9.89
N GLU A 146 -5.32 6.67 9.64
CA GLU A 146 -5.65 7.99 9.12
C GLU A 146 -4.66 8.34 8.02
N GLY A 147 -5.12 8.97 6.96
CA GLY A 147 -4.22 9.28 5.86
C GLY A 147 -4.69 10.41 4.96
N TRP A 148 -3.72 10.97 4.25
CA TRP A 148 -3.92 11.98 3.23
C TRP A 148 -3.32 11.50 1.91
N MET A 149 -4.09 11.66 0.84
CA MET A 149 -3.60 11.48 -0.53
C MET A 149 -3.60 12.81 -1.26
N THR A 150 -2.57 13.04 -2.04
CA THR A 150 -2.47 14.17 -2.95
C THR A 150 -2.71 13.69 -4.38
N ILE A 151 -3.59 14.40 -5.08
CA ILE A 151 -3.91 14.16 -6.49
C ILE A 151 -3.36 15.33 -7.29
N ASP A 152 -2.64 15.03 -8.36
CA ASP A 152 -2.14 15.99 -9.34
C ASP A 152 -2.34 15.42 -10.74
N LYS A 153 -2.98 16.20 -11.63
CA LYS A 153 -3.34 15.81 -13.01
C LYS A 153 -4.17 14.52 -13.11
N GLY A 154 -5.01 14.28 -12.11
CA GLY A 154 -5.85 13.08 -12.02
C GLY A 154 -5.15 11.84 -11.49
N ASP A 155 -3.87 11.91 -11.20
CA ASP A 155 -3.08 10.82 -10.63
C ASP A 155 -2.79 11.06 -9.15
N VAL A 156 -2.75 9.99 -8.37
CA VAL A 156 -2.21 10.04 -7.00
C VAL A 156 -0.70 10.28 -7.10
N THR A 157 -0.20 11.31 -6.45
CA THR A 157 1.24 11.65 -6.46
C THR A 157 1.94 11.38 -5.15
N GLY A 158 1.19 11.18 -4.09
CA GLY A 158 1.75 10.85 -2.80
C GLY A 158 0.70 10.88 -1.69
N GLY A 159 1.14 10.58 -0.48
CA GLY A 159 0.31 10.62 0.71
C GLY A 159 1.06 10.23 1.96
N ASP A 160 0.43 10.53 3.07
CA ASP A 160 0.89 10.15 4.40
C ASP A 160 -0.17 9.26 5.03
N VAL A 161 0.25 8.14 5.59
CA VAL A 161 -0.63 7.21 6.29
C VAL A 161 -0.11 7.03 7.71
N TRP A 162 -0.97 7.24 8.64
CA TRP A 162 -0.71 6.98 10.05
C TRP A 162 -1.53 5.76 10.49
N LEU A 163 -0.86 4.65 10.74
CA LEU A 163 -1.44 3.47 11.36
C LEU A 163 -1.46 3.70 12.88
N LYS A 164 -2.62 3.96 13.43
CA LYS A 164 -2.81 4.26 14.86
C LYS A 164 -2.58 3.03 15.70
N GLN A 165 -3.23 1.94 15.32
CA GLN A 165 -3.09 0.62 15.94
C GLN A 165 -3.58 -0.45 14.96
N GLY A 166 -3.13 -1.67 15.16
CA GLY A 166 -3.62 -2.80 14.40
C GLY A 166 -2.61 -3.92 14.29
N GLY A 167 -2.94 -4.90 13.48
CA GLY A 167 -2.06 -6.03 13.26
C GLY A 167 -2.49 -6.91 12.09
N ALA A 168 -1.57 -7.77 11.75
CA ALA A 168 -1.77 -8.80 10.74
C ALA A 168 -1.29 -10.16 11.29
N SER A 169 -1.93 -11.22 10.84
CA SER A 169 -1.47 -12.59 11.07
C SER A 169 -1.42 -13.37 9.78
N TRP A 170 -0.46 -14.26 9.67
CA TRP A 170 -0.30 -15.13 8.51
C TRP A 170 0.27 -16.48 8.91
N LEU A 171 -0.11 -17.50 8.16
CA LEU A 171 0.38 -18.85 8.39
C LEU A 171 1.78 -19.02 7.79
N GLY A 172 2.76 -19.32 8.67
CA GLY A 172 4.09 -19.75 8.29
C GLY A 172 4.15 -21.25 7.95
N GLU A 173 5.35 -21.81 7.95
CA GLU A 173 5.52 -23.25 7.65
C GLU A 173 4.98 -24.16 8.77
N LYS A 174 5.06 -23.72 10.02
CA LYS A 174 4.72 -24.53 11.21
C LYS A 174 3.86 -23.78 12.23
N GLU A 175 3.84 -22.48 12.18
CA GLU A 175 3.19 -21.62 13.17
C GLU A 175 2.59 -20.37 12.51
N THR A 176 1.63 -19.78 13.17
CA THR A 176 1.06 -18.49 12.76
C THR A 176 1.97 -17.38 13.28
N HIS A 177 2.39 -16.51 12.37
CA HIS A 177 3.15 -15.32 12.69
C HIS A 177 2.22 -14.12 12.87
N THR A 178 2.62 -13.20 13.74
CA THR A 178 1.84 -11.99 14.04
C THR A 178 2.70 -10.74 13.91
N LEU A 179 2.11 -9.70 13.34
CA LEU A 179 2.65 -8.35 13.33
C LEU A 179 1.66 -7.46 14.07
N SER A 180 2.11 -6.67 15.01
CA SER A 180 1.32 -5.59 15.59
C SER A 180 2.02 -4.25 15.44
N VAL A 181 1.21 -3.23 15.27
CA VAL A 181 1.63 -1.85 15.04
C VAL A 181 0.94 -0.94 16.05
N ASP A 182 1.71 -0.03 16.61
CA ASP A 182 1.22 1.05 17.45
C ASP A 182 1.94 2.34 17.05
N ASN A 183 1.17 3.30 16.49
CA ASN A 183 1.67 4.60 16.02
C ASN A 183 2.77 4.52 14.95
N LEU A 184 2.49 3.88 13.82
CA LEU A 184 3.42 3.83 12.70
C LEU A 184 3.03 4.84 11.62
N THR A 185 3.96 5.68 11.20
CA THR A 185 3.78 6.61 10.08
C THR A 185 4.46 6.07 8.82
N ALA A 186 3.76 6.10 7.72
CA ALA A 186 4.27 5.74 6.40
C ALA A 186 4.04 6.88 5.41
N HIS A 187 5.01 7.11 4.54
CA HIS A 187 4.95 8.09 3.47
C HIS A 187 4.99 7.37 2.13
N ILE A 188 4.10 7.75 1.23
CA ILE A 188 4.04 7.26 -0.14
C ILE A 188 4.31 8.44 -1.06
N THR A 189 5.29 8.34 -1.94
CA THR A 189 5.62 9.40 -2.89
C THR A 189 5.80 8.79 -4.28
N ARG A 190 5.18 9.42 -5.27
CA ARG A 190 5.44 9.10 -6.66
C ARG A 190 6.77 9.70 -7.06
N GLU A 191 7.72 8.87 -7.41
CA GLU A 191 8.96 9.27 -8.06
C GLU A 191 8.80 9.08 -9.57
N ASN A 192 9.26 10.01 -10.35
CA ASN A 192 9.09 9.92 -11.81
C ASN A 192 10.33 9.27 -12.44
N PRO A 193 10.25 8.00 -12.86
CA PRO A 193 9.11 7.08 -12.77
C PRO A 193 9.16 6.20 -11.52
N GLY A 194 7.99 5.80 -11.01
CA GLY A 194 7.87 4.81 -9.96
C GLY A 194 7.25 5.32 -8.68
N TRP A 195 7.46 4.56 -7.61
CA TRP A 195 6.89 4.84 -6.30
C TRP A 195 7.90 4.58 -5.20
N GLN A 196 7.89 5.43 -4.20
CA GLN A 196 8.61 5.24 -2.96
C GLN A 196 7.65 5.14 -1.80
N PHE A 197 7.85 4.13 -0.97
CA PHE A 197 7.19 3.94 0.30
C PHE A 197 8.25 4.02 1.41
N SER A 198 8.02 4.82 2.43
CA SER A 198 8.98 4.97 3.53
C SER A 198 8.31 4.98 4.89
N ILE A 199 8.93 4.30 5.83
CA ILE A 199 8.59 4.26 7.26
C ILE A 199 9.83 4.79 7.98
N PRO A 200 9.80 6.02 8.50
CA PRO A 200 10.97 6.61 9.15
C PRO A 200 11.30 5.99 10.51
N ASP A 201 10.29 5.39 11.16
CA ASP A 201 10.45 4.75 12.46
C ASP A 201 9.58 3.49 12.53
N THR A 202 10.21 2.32 12.41
CA THR A 202 9.54 1.01 12.42
C THR A 202 9.25 0.53 13.84
N ARG A 203 8.29 1.17 14.52
CA ARG A 203 7.81 0.67 15.82
C ARG A 203 6.80 -0.43 15.61
N ILE A 204 7.28 -1.65 15.47
CA ILE A 204 6.46 -2.84 15.28
C ILE A 204 6.81 -3.92 16.31
N THR A 205 5.86 -4.79 16.57
CA THR A 205 6.07 -6.00 17.35
C THR A 205 5.80 -7.20 16.46
N MET A 206 6.77 -8.11 16.37
CA MET A 206 6.67 -9.32 15.58
C MET A 206 6.72 -10.53 16.52
N ASP A 207 5.71 -11.41 16.45
CA ASP A 207 5.58 -12.60 17.30
C ASP A 207 5.76 -12.27 18.80
N GLY A 208 5.14 -11.17 19.24
CA GLY A 208 5.21 -10.67 20.61
C GLY A 208 6.56 -10.02 21.01
N LYS A 209 7.52 -9.90 20.09
CA LYS A 209 8.82 -9.27 20.35
C LYS A 209 8.88 -7.89 19.70
N PRO A 210 9.18 -6.83 20.45
CA PRO A 210 9.34 -5.50 19.89
C PRO A 210 10.60 -5.45 19.00
N TRP A 211 10.47 -4.84 17.83
CA TRP A 211 11.60 -4.55 16.98
C TRP A 211 12.33 -3.28 17.42
N PRO A 212 13.65 -3.24 17.25
CA PRO A 212 14.38 -2.01 17.47
C PRO A 212 13.89 -0.94 16.48
N SER A 213 13.79 0.29 16.96
CA SER A 213 13.45 1.43 16.12
C SER A 213 14.43 1.54 14.96
N GLY A 214 13.91 1.64 13.77
CA GLY A 214 14.68 1.72 12.53
C GLY A 214 13.88 2.39 11.43
N ALA A 215 14.47 2.55 10.26
CA ALA A 215 13.81 3.08 9.09
C ALA A 215 13.73 2.01 7.99
N LEU A 216 12.66 2.08 7.20
CA LEU A 216 12.48 1.26 6.02
C LEU A 216 12.05 2.14 4.86
N THR A 217 12.73 2.00 3.72
CA THR A 217 12.32 2.61 2.46
C THR A 217 12.31 1.54 1.37
N LEU A 218 11.22 1.47 0.65
CA LEU A 218 11.03 0.62 -0.51
C LEU A 218 10.75 1.54 -1.70
N ALA A 219 11.53 1.44 -2.77
CA ALA A 219 11.26 2.17 -4.00
C ALA A 219 11.16 1.18 -5.15
N TRP A 220 10.07 1.27 -5.91
CA TRP A 220 9.87 0.53 -7.15
C TRP A 220 10.05 1.49 -8.31
N ILE A 221 10.96 1.15 -9.20
CA ILE A 221 11.28 1.91 -10.40
C ILE A 221 10.92 1.03 -11.59
N PRO A 222 9.87 1.39 -12.36
CA PRO A 222 9.46 0.61 -13.51
C PRO A 222 10.49 0.65 -14.64
N GLU A 223 10.36 -0.29 -15.55
CA GLU A 223 11.17 -0.36 -16.79
C GLU A 223 11.21 1.00 -17.49
N GLN A 224 12.41 1.42 -17.87
CA GLN A 224 12.61 2.64 -18.64
C GLN A 224 13.26 2.32 -19.98
N ASP A 225 12.75 2.95 -21.05
CA ASP A 225 13.43 2.95 -22.34
C ASP A 225 14.49 4.08 -22.34
N VAL A 226 15.74 3.71 -22.15
CA VAL A 226 16.88 4.64 -22.06
C VAL A 226 17.51 4.90 -23.45
N GLY A 227 16.65 5.01 -24.47
CA GLY A 227 17.06 5.47 -25.81
C GLY A 227 18.09 4.58 -26.52
N GLY A 228 17.60 3.66 -27.36
CA GLY A 228 18.41 2.76 -28.22
C GLY A 228 17.84 1.35 -28.24
N LYS A 229 17.93 0.66 -29.38
CA LYS A 229 17.22 -0.61 -29.66
C LYS A 229 17.47 -1.76 -28.66
N ASP A 230 18.43 -1.63 -27.73
CA ASP A 230 18.79 -2.68 -26.75
C ASP A 230 19.01 -2.18 -25.31
N ASN A 231 18.65 -0.93 -24.98
CA ASN A 231 18.95 -0.34 -23.66
C ASN A 231 17.70 -0.17 -22.81
N LYS A 232 16.97 -1.26 -22.58
CA LYS A 232 15.88 -1.31 -21.62
C LYS A 232 16.44 -1.56 -20.21
N ARG A 233 16.26 -0.60 -19.31
CA ARG A 233 16.53 -0.81 -17.89
C ARG A 233 15.34 -1.57 -17.32
N SER A 234 15.57 -2.77 -16.79
CA SER A 234 14.53 -3.58 -16.17
C SER A 234 13.94 -2.90 -14.93
N ASP A 235 12.73 -3.31 -14.55
CA ASP A 235 12.14 -2.96 -13.26
C ASP A 235 13.15 -3.20 -12.14
N GLU A 236 13.25 -2.22 -11.22
CA GLU A 236 14.18 -2.28 -10.09
C GLU A 236 13.43 -2.05 -8.79
N LEU A 237 13.65 -2.93 -7.81
CA LEU A 237 13.21 -2.74 -6.44
C LEU A 237 14.41 -2.29 -5.59
N ARG A 238 14.31 -1.14 -4.96
CA ARG A 238 15.31 -0.64 -4.01
C ARG A 238 14.78 -0.77 -2.60
N ILE A 239 15.60 -1.35 -1.73
CA ILE A 239 15.30 -1.50 -0.30
C ILE A 239 16.39 -0.81 0.48
N ARG A 240 15.99 0.07 1.38
CA ARG A 240 16.87 0.72 2.35
C ARG A 240 16.30 0.48 3.73
N ALA A 241 17.09 -0.07 4.63
CA ALA A 241 16.63 -0.38 5.98
C ALA A 241 17.73 -0.13 7.00
N SER A 242 17.31 0.13 8.24
CA SER A 242 18.23 0.25 9.37
C SER A 242 17.71 -0.50 10.58
N ASN A 243 18.61 -0.92 11.45
CA ASN A 243 18.30 -1.59 12.71
C ASN A 243 17.44 -2.85 12.58
N LEU A 244 17.72 -3.71 11.58
CA LEU A 244 16.99 -4.96 11.42
C LEU A 244 17.53 -6.03 12.38
N GLU A 245 16.62 -6.64 13.15
CA GLU A 245 16.90 -7.84 13.96
C GLU A 245 16.61 -9.08 13.12
N LEU A 246 17.65 -9.83 12.72
CA LEU A 246 17.48 -10.97 11.80
C LEU A 246 16.61 -12.09 12.39
N ALA A 247 16.69 -12.33 13.69
CA ALA A 247 15.83 -13.30 14.36
C ALA A 247 14.34 -12.94 14.28
N GLY A 248 14.01 -11.64 14.23
CA GLY A 248 12.65 -11.15 14.06
C GLY A 248 12.12 -11.29 12.64
N LEU A 249 12.99 -11.51 11.64
CA LEU A 249 12.59 -11.66 10.24
C LEU A 249 12.17 -13.09 9.87
N GLU A 250 12.22 -14.07 10.80
CA GLU A 250 11.85 -15.45 10.49
C GLU A 250 10.42 -15.57 9.97
N GLY A 251 9.50 -14.77 10.50
CA GLY A 251 8.11 -14.72 10.03
C GLY A 251 7.93 -14.26 8.59
N VAL A 252 8.85 -13.47 8.03
CA VAL A 252 8.82 -13.04 6.62
C VAL A 252 9.64 -13.91 5.69
N ARG A 253 10.39 -14.89 6.21
CA ARG A 253 11.19 -15.84 5.43
C ARG A 253 10.41 -16.53 4.31
N PRO A 254 9.16 -17.00 4.51
CA PRO A 254 8.39 -17.62 3.43
C PRO A 254 8.18 -16.70 2.22
N LEU A 255 8.05 -15.39 2.44
CA LEU A 255 7.96 -14.39 1.36
C LEU A 255 9.27 -14.29 0.59
N VAL A 256 10.40 -14.22 1.32
CA VAL A 256 11.73 -14.17 0.71
C VAL A 256 11.96 -15.43 -0.14
N ALA A 257 11.55 -16.61 0.35
CA ALA A 257 11.67 -17.87 -0.37
C ALA A 257 10.82 -17.90 -1.66
N LYS A 258 9.66 -17.24 -1.69
CA LYS A 258 8.81 -17.14 -2.88
C LYS A 258 9.37 -16.15 -3.91
N LEU A 259 9.94 -15.04 -3.45
CA LEU A 259 10.61 -14.06 -4.32
C LEU A 259 11.90 -14.63 -4.92
N SER A 260 12.65 -15.38 -4.13
CA SER A 260 13.88 -16.03 -4.51
C SER A 260 14.05 -17.34 -3.74
N PRO A 261 13.76 -18.50 -4.35
CA PRO A 261 13.96 -19.82 -3.71
C PRO A 261 15.38 -20.01 -3.20
N ALA A 262 16.38 -19.54 -3.96
CA ALA A 262 17.78 -19.63 -3.57
C ALA A 262 18.08 -18.87 -2.26
N LEU A 263 17.55 -17.65 -2.10
CA LEU A 263 17.70 -16.89 -0.85
C LEU A 263 16.95 -17.55 0.29
N GLY A 264 15.77 -18.10 0.04
CA GLY A 264 15.01 -18.85 1.04
C GLY A 264 15.76 -20.08 1.55
N ASP A 265 16.42 -20.82 0.65
CA ASP A 265 17.23 -21.97 1.02
C ASP A 265 18.49 -21.60 1.81
N VAL A 266 19.17 -20.52 1.40
CA VAL A 266 20.30 -19.95 2.16
C VAL A 266 19.84 -19.58 3.57
N TRP A 267 18.75 -18.81 3.69
CA TRP A 267 18.23 -18.40 4.99
C TRP A 267 17.88 -19.59 5.89
N ARG A 268 17.14 -20.58 5.36
CA ARG A 268 16.76 -21.78 6.10
C ARG A 268 17.98 -22.56 6.57
N SER A 269 19.01 -22.66 5.74
CA SER A 269 20.21 -23.45 6.03
C SER A 269 21.14 -22.74 7.00
N THR A 270 21.33 -21.44 6.83
CA THR A 270 22.27 -20.65 7.63
C THR A 270 21.67 -20.18 8.96
N GLN A 271 20.35 -20.03 9.05
CA GLN A 271 19.65 -19.51 10.23
C GLN A 271 20.33 -18.26 10.79
N PRO A 272 20.44 -17.19 9.97
CA PRO A 272 21.22 -16.02 10.34
C PRO A 272 20.60 -15.33 11.56
N SER A 273 21.43 -14.86 12.46
CA SER A 273 21.05 -14.06 13.63
C SER A 273 21.99 -12.88 13.81
N GLY A 274 21.63 -11.95 14.67
CA GLY A 274 22.35 -10.69 14.87
C GLY A 274 21.61 -9.51 14.30
N LYS A 275 22.28 -8.37 14.25
CA LYS A 275 21.67 -7.09 13.87
C LYS A 275 22.32 -6.53 12.61
N ILE A 276 21.48 -6.16 11.64
CA ILE A 276 21.88 -5.37 10.49
C ILE A 276 21.66 -3.89 10.85
N ASN A 277 22.76 -3.14 10.96
CA ASN A 277 22.70 -1.73 11.30
C ASN A 277 22.20 -0.89 10.12
N THR A 278 22.68 -1.18 8.91
CA THR A 278 22.22 -0.56 7.66
C THR A 278 22.20 -1.60 6.55
N LEU A 279 21.16 -1.52 5.71
CA LEU A 279 21.00 -2.36 4.53
C LEU A 279 20.59 -1.49 3.34
N ALA A 280 21.27 -1.68 2.23
CA ALA A 280 20.88 -1.15 0.94
C ALA A 280 20.89 -2.32 -0.08
N LEU A 281 19.75 -2.55 -0.73
CA LEU A 281 19.59 -3.54 -1.78
C LEU A 281 19.02 -2.86 -3.01
N ASP A 282 19.58 -3.16 -4.18
CA ASP A 282 19.06 -2.78 -5.50
C ASP A 282 18.87 -4.08 -6.29
N ILE A 283 17.61 -4.44 -6.52
CA ILE A 283 17.21 -5.73 -7.08
C ILE A 283 16.57 -5.49 -8.46
N PRO A 284 17.29 -5.77 -9.58
CA PRO A 284 16.67 -5.83 -10.89
C PRO A 284 15.72 -7.03 -10.95
N LEU A 285 14.41 -6.80 -11.12
CA LEU A 285 13.40 -7.86 -11.00
C LEU A 285 13.50 -8.92 -12.09
N GLN A 286 14.04 -8.57 -13.27
CA GLN A 286 14.25 -9.50 -14.39
C GLN A 286 15.65 -10.13 -14.42
N ALA A 287 16.56 -9.71 -13.52
CA ALA A 287 17.94 -10.18 -13.44
C ALA A 287 18.40 -10.17 -11.98
N ALA A 288 17.74 -10.95 -11.14
CA ALA A 288 17.98 -10.98 -9.69
C ALA A 288 19.43 -11.42 -9.32
N ASP A 289 20.12 -12.10 -10.23
CA ASP A 289 21.55 -12.44 -10.12
C ASP A 289 22.46 -11.20 -10.16
N LYS A 290 21.98 -10.07 -10.66
CA LYS A 290 22.68 -8.78 -10.69
C LYS A 290 22.30 -7.87 -9.50
N THR A 291 21.73 -8.43 -8.46
CA THR A 291 21.43 -7.68 -7.23
C THR A 291 22.71 -7.08 -6.65
N ARG A 292 22.66 -5.79 -6.38
CA ARG A 292 23.70 -5.07 -5.65
C ARG A 292 23.28 -4.87 -4.21
N PHE A 293 24.22 -5.03 -3.29
CA PHE A 293 23.93 -4.81 -1.89
C PHE A 293 25.08 -4.13 -1.17
N GLN A 294 24.73 -3.38 -0.15
CA GLN A 294 25.63 -2.82 0.85
C GLN A 294 25.03 -3.05 2.23
N ALA A 295 25.79 -3.52 3.16
CA ALA A 295 25.32 -3.73 4.51
C ALA A 295 26.40 -3.45 5.55
N SER A 296 25.96 -3.03 6.75
CA SER A 296 26.78 -3.04 7.96
C SER A 296 26.02 -3.77 9.05
N TRP A 297 26.70 -4.51 9.89
CA TRP A 297 26.09 -5.37 10.88
C TRP A 297 26.88 -5.43 12.18
N SER A 298 26.21 -5.90 13.23
CA SER A 298 26.81 -6.20 14.53
C SER A 298 26.41 -7.63 14.92
N ASP A 299 27.36 -8.37 15.46
CA ASP A 299 27.13 -9.69 16.04
C ASP A 299 26.43 -10.67 15.08
N LEU A 300 26.76 -10.61 13.77
CA LEU A 300 26.19 -11.52 12.80
C LEU A 300 26.68 -12.94 13.06
N ALA A 301 25.74 -13.86 13.18
CA ALA A 301 26.02 -15.27 13.34
C ALA A 301 25.22 -16.09 12.32
N TRP A 302 25.79 -17.19 11.85
CA TRP A 302 25.14 -18.13 10.94
C TRP A 302 25.71 -19.53 11.04
N LYS A 303 24.89 -20.53 10.73
CA LYS A 303 25.33 -21.92 10.66
C LYS A 303 26.10 -22.18 9.36
N GLN A 304 27.01 -23.16 9.42
CA GLN A 304 27.75 -23.61 8.24
C GLN A 304 26.80 -23.98 7.08
N TRP A 305 27.13 -23.52 5.88
CA TRP A 305 26.38 -23.84 4.67
C TRP A 305 27.32 -24.08 3.50
N LYS A 306 27.30 -25.29 2.94
CA LYS A 306 28.22 -25.73 1.88
C LYS A 306 29.70 -25.48 2.27
N LEU A 307 30.37 -24.67 1.49
CA LEU A 307 31.78 -24.27 1.71
C LEU A 307 31.92 -23.03 2.62
N LEU A 308 30.79 -22.38 3.01
CA LEU A 308 30.81 -21.24 3.91
C LEU A 308 30.88 -21.76 5.36
N PRO A 309 31.97 -21.52 6.12
CA PRO A 309 32.03 -21.89 7.52
C PRO A 309 31.01 -21.12 8.33
N GLY A 310 30.51 -21.73 9.41
CA GLY A 310 29.66 -21.02 10.38
C GLY A 310 30.45 -19.95 11.13
N ALA A 311 29.73 -18.96 11.64
CA ALA A 311 30.27 -17.91 12.50
C ALA A 311 29.34 -17.65 13.68
N ASP A 312 29.88 -17.46 14.88
CA ASP A 312 29.10 -17.18 16.10
C ASP A 312 28.97 -15.69 16.39
N THR A 313 29.96 -14.91 16.03
CA THR A 313 29.94 -13.44 16.15
C THR A 313 30.89 -12.84 15.12
N PHE A 314 30.34 -12.20 14.13
CA PHE A 314 31.14 -11.61 13.06
C PHE A 314 30.79 -10.12 12.91
N PRO A 315 31.65 -9.20 13.38
CA PRO A 315 31.50 -7.79 13.12
C PRO A 315 31.92 -7.50 11.68
N GLY A 316 31.19 -6.60 11.00
CA GLY A 316 31.61 -6.31 9.64
C GLY A 316 30.84 -5.23 8.90
N ARG A 317 31.38 -4.91 7.73
CA ARG A 317 30.78 -4.00 6.75
C ARG A 317 31.16 -4.46 5.35
N PHE A 318 30.16 -4.59 4.47
CA PHE A 318 30.40 -4.68 3.04
C PHE A 318 30.15 -3.31 2.40
N PRO A 319 31.17 -2.71 1.76
CA PRO A 319 30.99 -1.52 0.94
C PRO A 319 30.16 -1.86 -0.31
N ALA A 320 29.60 -0.84 -0.94
CA ALA A 320 28.98 -0.98 -2.25
C ALA A 320 30.02 -1.48 -3.27
N ALA A 321 29.64 -2.49 -4.05
CA ALA A 321 30.39 -2.95 -5.21
C ALA A 321 30.03 -2.11 -6.44
#